data_46442286569866e82116daf847a75283
#
_entry.id   46442286569866e82116daf847a75283
#
_cell.length_a   1.000
_cell.length_b   1.000
_cell.length_c   1.000
_cell.angle_alpha   90.00
_cell.angle_beta   90.00
_cell.angle_gamma   90.00
#
_symmetry.space_group_name_H-M   'P 1'
#
loop_
_entity.id
_entity.type
_entity.pdbx_description
1 polymer ?
#
loop_
_entity_poly.entity_id
_entity_poly.type
_entity_poly.pdbx_seq_one_letter_code
_entity_poly.pdbx_strand_id
1 'polypeptide(L)'
;MTLSLNIMRNGYSSIPDDDNDGAPPPHAEAEKPPRFHRAHAALATGLLALVALTVATKQHGSSRIATTTVDPPPPTVVALPENEPHFYDGQLVDHLGSARSKHLPRHWRHRYYRSTEHFGGPGYPIILVVGGEGALNDGMLYPYVTHDLARRFGAAVVQPEHRFYGPYQPLGPDPTVEDRLDVFTPAQAMEDMLRLVMIHLRGPGQPFERCSPDRASIDYCPLVTVGASYPGFLSAMFRLLHSDVVDMAYASSAPLLMYAQETDNREYYDIVTRAADRSSPGCAAAVKKTFTDIDALIVDSSSLVDAARAVGVCTGEDGELLPKAFETVEDLAEGLNLMAVYGFANNDMGVYPPGPNVMYKVCRSFQDDPTLDSVGTLKSYFREQALADYEDANGCDGLHPVHCTKEEKETYIANLFKGDCKDMRPDFGPGPHDAEEDAPGKDVFDGLAYDDGESWEFQTCTNLIFLAGTGNESMFPEHVASYNELAGDCVERFGPGIGAPRPTELNELWHFAPGPTFVSTGVSRVLFTNGMQDMWSGGSYLEDLSDSILSINMINAAHHSDLTHTSLEYNEEHDTDDVKEAKERIAEILGTWIKEVKLESRV
;
A
#
# COMPACT_ATOMS: atom_id res chain seq x y z
N MET A 1 -8.87 -28.45 -10.07
CA MET A 1 -8.61 -28.46 -8.61
C MET A 1 -7.39 -29.30 -8.21
N THR A 2 -7.12 -30.41 -8.84
CA THR A 2 -6.05 -31.35 -8.41
C THR A 2 -4.64 -31.01 -8.92
N LEU A 3 -4.49 -30.25 -10.00
CA LEU A 3 -3.17 -29.90 -10.56
C LEU A 3 -2.56 -28.65 -9.89
N SER A 4 -3.34 -27.59 -9.63
CA SER A 4 -2.84 -26.38 -8.93
C SER A 4 -2.39 -26.68 -7.49
N LEU A 5 -3.13 -27.53 -6.76
CA LEU A 5 -2.75 -28.01 -5.44
C LEU A 5 -1.45 -28.85 -5.43
N ASN A 6 -1.13 -29.53 -6.54
CA ASN A 6 0.10 -30.32 -6.62
C ASN A 6 1.34 -29.47 -6.88
N ILE A 7 1.24 -28.34 -7.54
CA ILE A 7 2.38 -27.43 -7.76
C ILE A 7 2.77 -26.78 -6.44
N MET A 8 1.80 -26.34 -5.64
CA MET A 8 2.07 -25.76 -4.32
C MET A 8 2.54 -26.81 -3.29
N ARG A 9 2.07 -28.06 -3.35
CA ARG A 9 2.52 -29.13 -2.45
C ARG A 9 3.96 -29.58 -2.69
N ASN A 10 4.48 -29.49 -3.91
CA ASN A 10 5.83 -29.94 -4.23
C ASN A 10 6.92 -28.88 -3.97
N GLY A 11 6.56 -27.62 -3.76
CA GLY A 11 7.50 -26.55 -3.43
C GLY A 11 7.94 -26.51 -1.97
N TYR A 12 7.16 -27.09 -1.06
CA TYR A 12 7.42 -27.06 0.39
C TYR A 12 7.87 -28.39 0.99
N SER A 13 8.13 -29.44 0.23
CA SER A 13 8.56 -30.72 0.76
C SER A 13 9.92 -31.14 0.21
N SER A 14 10.86 -31.21 1.13
CA SER A 14 12.11 -31.93 1.15
C SER A 14 13.39 -31.10 1.00
N ILE A 15 13.90 -30.64 2.12
CA ILE A 15 15.34 -30.58 2.37
C ILE A 15 15.75 -31.99 2.78
N PRO A 16 16.71 -32.63 2.13
CA PRO A 16 17.28 -33.89 2.63
C PRO A 16 18.14 -33.59 3.86
N ASP A 17 17.91 -34.31 4.93
CA ASP A 17 18.85 -34.41 6.05
C ASP A 17 20.14 -35.07 5.52
N ASP A 18 21.19 -34.31 5.33
CA ASP A 18 22.55 -34.83 5.15
C ASP A 18 23.28 -34.73 6.51
N ASP A 19 23.17 -35.81 7.28
CA ASP A 19 24.07 -36.08 8.39
C ASP A 19 25.50 -36.31 7.83
N ASN A 20 26.35 -35.32 7.97
CA ASN A 20 27.78 -35.53 7.83
C ASN A 20 28.56 -34.77 8.91
N ASP A 21 28.95 -35.57 9.93
CA ASP A 21 29.85 -35.19 11.01
C ASP A 21 31.22 -34.73 10.46
N GLY A 22 31.47 -33.43 10.51
CA GLY A 22 32.78 -32.85 10.27
C GLY A 22 33.06 -31.70 11.21
N ALA A 23 34.02 -31.88 12.12
CA ALA A 23 34.40 -30.88 13.11
C ALA A 23 34.84 -29.54 12.47
N PRO A 24 34.46 -28.38 13.05
CA PRO A 24 34.82 -27.07 12.53
C PRO A 24 36.29 -26.71 12.79
N PRO A 25 36.94 -25.97 11.88
CA PRO A 25 38.24 -25.39 12.12
C PRO A 25 38.21 -24.22 13.10
N PRO A 26 39.30 -23.85 13.75
CA PRO A 26 39.31 -22.90 14.87
C PRO A 26 39.04 -21.46 14.42
N HIS A 27 38.33 -20.79 15.29
CA HIS A 27 37.83 -19.41 15.21
C HIS A 27 38.88 -18.38 14.76
N ALA A 28 38.60 -17.70 13.64
CA ALA A 28 39.07 -16.34 13.41
C ALA A 28 38.11 -15.42 14.19
N GLU A 29 38.65 -14.50 14.98
CA GLU A 29 37.88 -13.46 15.67
C GLU A 29 37.13 -12.64 14.62
N ALA A 30 35.79 -12.76 14.61
CA ALA A 30 34.93 -11.90 13.83
C ALA A 30 35.00 -10.49 14.42
N GLU A 31 35.44 -9.52 13.64
CA GLU A 31 35.23 -8.11 13.91
C GLU A 31 33.71 -7.91 14.10
N LYS A 32 33.36 -7.26 15.22
CA LYS A 32 31.97 -6.89 15.49
C LYS A 32 31.52 -5.96 14.37
N PRO A 33 30.41 -6.25 13.69
CA PRO A 33 29.83 -5.30 12.75
C PRO A 33 29.53 -3.99 13.50
N PRO A 34 29.65 -2.85 12.82
CA PRO A 34 29.27 -1.58 13.40
C PRO A 34 27.82 -1.65 13.84
N ARG A 35 27.52 -1.12 15.00
CA ARG A 35 26.18 -1.03 15.57
C ARG A 35 25.43 0.07 14.81
N PHE A 36 24.75 -0.32 13.75
CA PHE A 36 23.72 0.45 13.08
C PHE A 36 22.37 0.07 13.77
N HIS A 37 21.61 0.78 14.13
CA HIS A 37 21.08 1.58 14.83
C HIS A 37 19.59 1.83 15.14
N ARG A 38 19.28 2.07 16.33
CA ARG A 38 17.96 2.26 16.96
C ARG A 38 17.10 3.38 16.38
N ALA A 39 17.71 4.31 15.62
CA ALA A 39 16.98 5.42 15.02
C ALA A 39 16.15 5.03 13.78
N HIS A 40 16.57 4.00 13.04
CA HIS A 40 15.95 3.61 11.79
C HIS A 40 14.59 2.93 11.97
N ALA A 41 14.48 2.01 12.92
CA ALA A 41 13.23 1.29 13.16
C ALA A 41 12.12 2.22 13.67
N ALA A 42 12.46 3.19 14.54
CA ALA A 42 11.46 4.11 15.10
C ALA A 42 10.93 5.14 14.09
N LEU A 43 11.73 5.53 13.09
CA LEU A 43 11.34 6.50 12.06
C LEU A 43 10.62 5.82 10.87
N ALA A 44 11.03 4.61 10.50
CA ALA A 44 10.37 3.82 9.47
C ALA A 44 8.95 3.39 9.89
N THR A 45 8.76 3.05 11.17
CA THR A 45 7.46 2.60 11.70
C THR A 45 6.38 3.67 11.69
N GLY A 46 6.73 4.92 11.96
CA GLY A 46 5.76 6.02 11.98
C GLY A 46 5.27 6.44 10.59
N LEU A 47 6.07 6.24 9.55
CA LEU A 47 5.74 6.70 8.19
C LEU A 47 5.18 5.60 7.27
N LEU A 48 5.57 4.35 7.47
CA LEU A 48 5.00 3.22 6.68
C LEU A 48 3.56 2.87 7.08
N ALA A 49 3.17 3.18 8.32
CA ALA A 49 1.77 3.07 8.75
C ALA A 49 0.83 4.03 8.02
N LEU A 50 1.36 5.14 7.48
CA LEU A 50 0.58 6.11 6.69
C LEU A 50 0.24 5.62 5.28
N VAL A 51 1.04 4.76 4.68
CA VAL A 51 0.78 4.22 3.33
C VAL A 51 -0.45 3.32 3.32
N ALA A 52 -0.76 2.66 4.43
CA ALA A 52 -1.96 1.83 4.56
C ALA A 52 -3.25 2.63 4.87
N LEU A 53 -3.12 3.89 5.33
CA LEU A 53 -4.28 4.69 5.78
C LEU A 53 -4.89 5.58 4.69
N THR A 54 -4.25 5.77 3.55
CA THR A 54 -4.69 6.73 2.52
C THR A 54 -5.94 6.34 1.74
N VAL A 55 -6.53 5.17 1.97
CA VAL A 55 -7.71 4.72 1.23
C VAL A 55 -8.99 4.63 2.09
N ALA A 56 -8.92 4.89 3.39
CA ALA A 56 -10.05 4.70 4.29
C ALA A 56 -10.51 6.01 4.94
N THR A 57 -11.22 6.89 4.25
CA THR A 57 -11.82 8.08 4.85
C THR A 57 -13.35 8.10 4.86
N LYS A 58 -13.81 8.00 6.02
CA LYS A 58 -14.97 8.57 6.75
C LYS A 58 -16.22 9.00 5.99
N GLN A 59 -17.30 8.32 6.36
CA GLN A 59 -18.62 8.96 6.49
C GLN A 59 -19.10 8.80 7.94
N HIS A 60 -19.32 9.88 8.65
CA HIS A 60 -20.14 9.86 9.89
C HIS A 60 -21.04 11.08 10.01
N GLY A 61 -22.24 10.79 10.39
CA GLY A 61 -23.42 11.63 10.36
C GLY A 61 -23.48 12.70 11.45
N SER A 62 -24.18 13.76 11.11
CA SER A 62 -24.42 15.00 11.83
C SER A 62 -25.65 14.96 12.73
N SER A 63 -25.60 15.67 13.87
CA SER A 63 -26.74 16.16 14.64
C SER A 63 -26.66 17.68 14.83
N ARG A 64 -27.59 18.34 14.19
CA ARG A 64 -28.32 19.62 14.36
C ARG A 64 -27.83 20.74 15.28
N ILE A 65 -27.79 21.97 14.73
CA ILE A 65 -28.62 23.10 15.22
C ILE A 65 -28.88 24.09 14.05
N ALA A 66 -30.09 24.64 13.98
CA ALA A 66 -30.62 25.42 12.88
C ALA A 66 -30.34 26.91 12.95
N THR A 67 -30.00 27.53 11.81
CA THR A 67 -30.43 28.89 11.47
C THR A 67 -30.57 29.04 9.95
N THR A 68 -31.63 29.69 9.55
CA THR A 68 -32.17 29.79 8.20
C THR A 68 -31.44 30.80 7.34
N THR A 69 -30.81 30.32 6.26
CA THR A 69 -30.70 31.03 4.96
C THR A 69 -30.86 29.98 3.87
N VAL A 70 -31.68 30.28 2.86
CA VAL A 70 -32.05 29.34 1.80
C VAL A 70 -30.95 29.36 0.76
N ASP A 71 -30.01 28.45 0.90
CA ASP A 71 -29.05 28.07 -0.17
C ASP A 71 -29.66 26.94 -1.02
N PRO A 72 -29.27 26.81 -2.30
CA PRO A 72 -29.75 25.72 -3.15
C PRO A 72 -29.46 24.38 -2.49
N PRO A 73 -30.32 23.36 -2.68
CA PRO A 73 -30.11 22.06 -2.06
C PRO A 73 -28.73 21.51 -2.50
N PRO A 74 -27.95 20.96 -1.54
CA PRO A 74 -26.71 20.29 -1.90
C PRO A 74 -27.03 19.17 -2.88
N PRO A 75 -26.07 18.81 -3.78
CA PRO A 75 -26.24 17.67 -4.67
C PRO A 75 -26.63 16.45 -3.83
N THR A 76 -27.62 15.75 -4.29
CA THR A 76 -28.08 14.52 -3.62
C THR A 76 -26.91 13.56 -3.57
N VAL A 77 -26.33 13.36 -2.40
CA VAL A 77 -25.33 12.30 -2.17
C VAL A 77 -26.02 11.00 -2.53
N VAL A 78 -25.61 10.42 -3.64
CA VAL A 78 -26.03 9.07 -4.01
C VAL A 78 -25.47 8.17 -2.92
N ALA A 79 -26.35 7.49 -2.20
CA ALA A 79 -25.92 6.55 -1.17
C ALA A 79 -25.01 5.50 -1.84
N LEU A 80 -23.76 5.42 -1.37
CA LEU A 80 -22.83 4.38 -1.79
C LEU A 80 -23.46 3.00 -1.56
N PRO A 81 -23.25 2.03 -2.45
CA PRO A 81 -23.82 0.70 -2.28
C PRO A 81 -23.38 0.10 -0.97
N GLU A 82 -24.32 -0.58 -0.31
CA GLU A 82 -24.23 -1.27 0.99
C GLU A 82 -22.86 -1.22 1.68
N ASN A 83 -22.61 -0.19 2.50
CA ASN A 83 -21.40 -0.09 3.34
C ASN A 83 -21.52 -0.96 4.60
N GLU A 84 -22.48 -1.88 4.66
CA GLU A 84 -22.58 -2.81 5.79
C GLU A 84 -21.63 -3.98 5.60
N PRO A 85 -20.74 -4.26 6.58
CA PRO A 85 -19.85 -5.38 6.52
C PRO A 85 -20.60 -6.70 6.61
N HIS A 86 -20.18 -7.66 5.80
CA HIS A 86 -20.59 -9.06 5.88
C HIS A 86 -19.46 -9.90 6.47
N PHE A 87 -19.81 -11.08 6.99
CA PHE A 87 -18.85 -11.96 7.65
C PHE A 87 -18.97 -13.41 7.18
N TYR A 88 -17.82 -14.06 7.08
CA TYR A 88 -17.71 -15.49 6.82
C TYR A 88 -16.92 -16.17 7.94
N ASP A 89 -17.62 -16.81 8.89
CA ASP A 89 -17.01 -17.49 10.04
C ASP A 89 -16.38 -18.85 9.70
N GLY A 90 -16.54 -19.32 8.47
CA GLY A 90 -15.98 -20.59 7.98
C GLY A 90 -14.65 -20.47 7.26
N GLN A 91 -13.98 -19.29 7.32
CA GLN A 91 -12.71 -19.08 6.65
C GLN A 91 -11.60 -19.89 7.31
N LEU A 92 -10.75 -20.54 6.52
CA LEU A 92 -9.65 -21.35 7.06
C LEU A 92 -8.47 -20.46 7.44
N VAL A 93 -7.85 -20.75 8.59
CA VAL A 93 -6.58 -20.12 8.97
C VAL A 93 -5.44 -20.61 8.08
N ASP A 94 -5.40 -21.92 7.82
CA ASP A 94 -4.40 -22.53 6.93
C ASP A 94 -5.09 -23.32 5.81
N HIS A 95 -4.99 -22.82 4.58
CA HIS A 95 -5.52 -23.45 3.38
C HIS A 95 -4.57 -24.48 2.78
N LEU A 96 -3.26 -24.26 2.96
CA LEU A 96 -2.20 -24.98 2.26
C LEU A 96 -1.62 -26.14 3.06
N GLY A 97 -1.93 -26.20 4.36
CA GLY A 97 -1.35 -27.18 5.28
C GLY A 97 0.12 -26.86 5.59
N SER A 98 0.48 -25.56 5.51
CA SER A 98 1.84 -25.06 5.76
C SER A 98 2.14 -24.88 7.24
N ALA A 99 1.11 -24.73 8.08
CA ALA A 99 1.27 -24.47 9.49
C ALA A 99 1.98 -25.59 10.23
N ARG A 100 3.12 -25.28 10.84
CA ARG A 100 3.90 -26.17 11.69
C ARG A 100 3.29 -26.31 13.10
N SER A 101 2.65 -25.24 13.56
CA SER A 101 1.97 -25.20 14.85
C SER A 101 0.65 -25.99 14.81
N LYS A 102 0.46 -26.88 15.81
CA LYS A 102 -0.78 -27.65 15.99
C LYS A 102 -1.84 -26.91 16.82
N HIS A 103 -1.51 -25.72 17.29
CA HIS A 103 -2.35 -24.94 18.20
C HIS A 103 -3.14 -23.84 17.49
N LEU A 104 -2.96 -23.65 16.17
CA LEU A 104 -3.65 -22.62 15.43
C LEU A 104 -5.17 -22.89 15.39
N PRO A 105 -5.99 -21.83 15.44
CA PRO A 105 -7.42 -21.95 15.18
C PRO A 105 -7.65 -22.59 13.81
N ARG A 106 -8.73 -23.33 13.68
CA ARG A 106 -9.06 -23.92 12.37
C ARG A 106 -9.71 -22.90 11.44
N HIS A 107 -10.51 -22.01 12.01
CA HIS A 107 -11.28 -21.02 11.28
C HIS A 107 -11.13 -19.65 11.94
N TRP A 108 -11.35 -18.62 11.15
CA TRP A 108 -11.43 -17.24 11.60
C TRP A 108 -12.60 -16.53 10.95
N ARG A 109 -12.96 -15.37 11.49
CA ARG A 109 -14.06 -14.53 11.02
C ARG A 109 -13.53 -13.57 9.98
N HIS A 110 -13.92 -13.75 8.70
CA HIS A 110 -13.46 -12.96 7.58
C HIS A 110 -14.48 -11.91 7.20
N ARG A 111 -14.11 -10.63 7.32
CA ARG A 111 -14.92 -9.50 6.92
C ARG A 111 -14.83 -9.31 5.41
N TYR A 112 -15.96 -8.95 4.78
CA TYR A 112 -16.02 -8.57 3.38
C TYR A 112 -17.19 -7.63 3.12
N TYR A 113 -17.11 -6.88 2.01
CA TYR A 113 -18.18 -6.06 1.49
C TYR A 113 -18.64 -6.60 0.15
N ARG A 114 -19.88 -6.31 -0.25
CA ARG A 114 -20.41 -6.71 -1.54
C ARG A 114 -21.47 -5.75 -2.03
N SER A 115 -21.57 -5.59 -3.35
CA SER A 115 -22.71 -4.95 -4.00
C SER A 115 -23.28 -5.86 -5.08
N THR A 116 -24.59 -6.03 -5.07
CA THR A 116 -25.35 -6.71 -6.12
C THR A 116 -26.30 -5.76 -6.83
N GLU A 117 -26.17 -4.44 -6.62
CA GLU A 117 -27.05 -3.41 -7.16
C GLU A 117 -27.19 -3.53 -8.70
N HIS A 118 -26.07 -3.70 -9.37
CA HIS A 118 -26.03 -3.82 -10.84
C HIS A 118 -26.03 -5.25 -11.34
N PHE A 119 -26.06 -6.26 -10.47
CA PHE A 119 -25.90 -7.65 -10.86
C PHE A 119 -27.08 -8.16 -11.71
N GLY A 120 -26.80 -8.49 -12.96
CA GLY A 120 -27.77 -9.05 -13.90
C GLY A 120 -28.20 -10.48 -13.62
N GLY A 121 -27.62 -11.14 -12.60
CA GLY A 121 -27.90 -12.54 -12.25
C GLY A 121 -26.97 -13.54 -12.93
N PRO A 122 -27.35 -14.84 -12.98
CA PRO A 122 -26.55 -15.88 -13.63
C PRO A 122 -26.14 -15.50 -15.05
N GLY A 123 -24.90 -15.80 -15.40
CA GLY A 123 -24.32 -15.43 -16.69
C GLY A 123 -23.70 -14.02 -16.74
N TYR A 124 -23.84 -13.21 -15.70
CA TYR A 124 -23.17 -11.91 -15.57
C TYR A 124 -21.91 -12.02 -14.73
N PRO A 125 -20.91 -11.13 -14.90
CA PRO A 125 -19.64 -11.26 -14.20
C PRO A 125 -19.73 -10.94 -12.70
N ILE A 126 -18.79 -11.52 -11.96
CA ILE A 126 -18.46 -11.16 -10.58
C ILE A 126 -17.12 -10.47 -10.62
N ILE A 127 -17.02 -9.26 -10.08
CA ILE A 127 -15.76 -8.54 -9.89
C ILE A 127 -15.31 -8.76 -8.46
N LEU A 128 -14.16 -9.40 -8.30
CA LEU A 128 -13.46 -9.53 -7.01
C LEU A 128 -12.45 -8.38 -6.91
N VAL A 129 -12.77 -7.37 -6.12
CA VAL A 129 -11.80 -6.36 -5.72
C VAL A 129 -10.91 -6.98 -4.66
N VAL A 130 -9.64 -7.14 -5.00
CA VAL A 130 -8.68 -7.85 -4.16
C VAL A 130 -8.38 -7.01 -2.91
N GLY A 131 -8.51 -7.60 -1.73
CA GLY A 131 -8.16 -6.96 -0.47
C GLY A 131 -6.65 -6.75 -0.35
N GLY A 132 -6.24 -5.66 0.24
CA GLY A 132 -4.85 -5.21 0.33
C GLY A 132 -4.37 -4.89 1.73
N GLU A 133 -3.36 -4.09 1.80
CA GLU A 133 -2.56 -3.73 2.97
C GLU A 133 -3.23 -2.67 3.88
N GLY A 134 -4.54 -2.69 3.96
CA GLY A 134 -5.30 -1.79 4.83
C GLY A 134 -6.65 -2.37 5.24
N ALA A 135 -7.14 -1.93 6.39
CA ALA A 135 -8.46 -2.28 6.89
C ALA A 135 -9.58 -1.66 6.05
N LEU A 136 -10.62 -2.43 5.78
CA LEU A 136 -11.83 -1.95 5.09
C LEU A 136 -12.82 -1.35 6.11
N ASN A 137 -12.48 -0.22 6.72
CA ASN A 137 -13.31 0.36 7.77
C ASN A 137 -14.54 1.10 7.24
N ASP A 138 -14.46 1.69 6.05
CA ASP A 138 -15.47 2.57 5.48
C ASP A 138 -16.22 1.96 4.27
N GLY A 139 -16.06 0.67 4.03
CA GLY A 139 -16.73 -0.03 2.95
C GLY A 139 -15.85 -0.36 1.75
N MET A 140 -16.46 -0.47 0.57
CA MET A 140 -15.75 -0.84 -0.65
C MET A 140 -14.93 0.32 -1.21
N LEU A 141 -13.75 -0.02 -1.70
CA LEU A 141 -12.83 0.89 -2.39
C LEU A 141 -13.14 0.93 -3.91
N TYR A 142 -12.47 1.86 -4.60
CA TYR A 142 -12.46 1.96 -6.06
C TYR A 142 -13.82 2.22 -6.70
N PRO A 143 -14.33 3.45 -6.57
CA PRO A 143 -15.61 3.84 -7.14
C PRO A 143 -15.75 3.57 -8.65
N TYR A 144 -14.70 3.71 -9.44
CA TYR A 144 -14.73 3.35 -10.86
C TYR A 144 -15.14 1.87 -11.09
N VAL A 145 -14.68 0.98 -10.21
CA VAL A 145 -15.03 -0.46 -10.29
C VAL A 145 -16.43 -0.71 -9.75
N THR A 146 -16.74 -0.16 -8.57
CA THR A 146 -17.98 -0.47 -7.84
C THR A 146 -19.22 0.15 -8.48
N HIS A 147 -19.06 1.24 -9.23
CA HIS A 147 -20.16 1.92 -9.92
C HIS A 147 -20.06 1.80 -11.44
N ASP A 148 -19.00 2.28 -12.05
CA ASP A 148 -18.97 2.40 -13.52
C ASP A 148 -18.82 1.05 -14.21
N LEU A 149 -17.81 0.25 -13.84
CA LEU A 149 -17.62 -1.06 -14.43
C LEU A 149 -18.74 -2.03 -14.03
N ALA A 150 -19.18 -2.00 -12.76
CA ALA A 150 -20.28 -2.84 -12.29
C ALA A 150 -21.57 -2.57 -13.08
N ARG A 151 -21.94 -1.31 -13.26
CA ARG A 151 -23.10 -0.91 -14.07
C ARG A 151 -22.93 -1.29 -15.54
N ARG A 152 -21.76 -0.99 -16.13
CA ARG A 152 -21.49 -1.25 -17.57
C ARG A 152 -21.56 -2.72 -17.91
N PHE A 153 -21.14 -3.60 -17.01
CA PHE A 153 -21.13 -5.04 -17.25
C PHE A 153 -22.29 -5.80 -16.63
N GLY A 154 -23.12 -5.14 -15.84
CA GLY A 154 -24.14 -5.79 -15.02
C GLY A 154 -23.51 -6.72 -13.99
N ALA A 155 -22.39 -6.32 -13.42
CA ALA A 155 -21.59 -7.13 -12.52
C ALA A 155 -22.02 -7.01 -11.06
N ALA A 156 -21.80 -8.10 -10.29
CA ALA A 156 -21.68 -8.01 -8.84
C ALA A 156 -20.25 -7.63 -8.47
N VAL A 157 -20.07 -6.95 -7.33
CA VAL A 157 -18.77 -6.63 -6.77
C VAL A 157 -18.65 -7.26 -5.39
N VAL A 158 -17.48 -7.84 -5.10
CA VAL A 158 -17.12 -8.39 -3.78
C VAL A 158 -15.75 -7.88 -3.43
N GLN A 159 -15.59 -7.35 -2.21
CA GLN A 159 -14.29 -6.93 -1.68
C GLN A 159 -14.09 -7.55 -0.30
N PRO A 160 -13.29 -8.61 -0.19
CA PRO A 160 -12.84 -9.17 1.09
C PRO A 160 -11.73 -8.32 1.69
N GLU A 161 -11.69 -8.26 3.02
CA GLU A 161 -10.54 -7.75 3.74
C GLU A 161 -9.38 -8.76 3.64
N HIS A 162 -8.16 -8.27 3.54
CA HIS A 162 -6.99 -9.14 3.54
C HIS A 162 -6.69 -9.65 4.96
N ARG A 163 -6.31 -10.94 5.09
CA ARG A 163 -5.88 -11.49 6.39
C ARG A 163 -4.75 -10.64 6.99
N PHE A 164 -4.75 -10.49 8.31
CA PHE A 164 -3.83 -9.68 9.11
C PHE A 164 -3.95 -8.16 8.93
N TYR A 165 -4.86 -7.68 8.09
CA TYR A 165 -5.23 -6.28 8.02
C TYR A 165 -6.64 -6.08 8.58
N GLY A 166 -6.81 -5.03 9.36
CA GLY A 166 -8.07 -4.76 10.03
C GLY A 166 -8.32 -5.57 11.33
N PRO A 167 -9.49 -5.41 11.95
CA PRO A 167 -9.74 -5.85 13.32
C PRO A 167 -9.96 -7.37 13.47
N TYR A 168 -10.19 -8.11 12.38
CA TYR A 168 -10.47 -9.55 12.44
C TYR A 168 -9.23 -10.36 12.07
N GLN A 169 -8.51 -10.83 13.10
CA GLN A 169 -7.21 -11.47 12.95
C GLN A 169 -7.32 -13.01 12.92
N PRO A 170 -6.67 -13.69 11.94
CA PRO A 170 -6.73 -15.15 11.82
C PRO A 170 -6.18 -15.90 13.03
N LEU A 171 -5.17 -15.34 13.69
CA LEU A 171 -4.45 -15.98 14.81
C LEU A 171 -4.81 -15.41 16.18
N GLY A 172 -5.74 -14.44 16.25
CA GLY A 172 -6.02 -13.70 17.47
C GLY A 172 -5.02 -12.55 17.72
N PRO A 173 -5.05 -11.94 18.93
CA PRO A 173 -4.39 -10.65 19.17
C PRO A 173 -2.86 -10.71 19.27
N ASP A 174 -2.26 -11.84 19.69
CA ASP A 174 -0.83 -11.95 19.99
C ASP A 174 -0.19 -13.15 19.29
N PRO A 175 -0.15 -13.20 17.94
CA PRO A 175 0.48 -14.32 17.23
C PRO A 175 2.00 -14.28 17.37
N THR A 176 2.63 -15.47 17.42
CA THR A 176 4.09 -15.53 17.31
C THR A 176 4.56 -15.23 15.88
N VAL A 177 5.83 -14.85 15.74
CA VAL A 177 6.44 -14.64 14.41
C VAL A 177 6.39 -15.94 13.60
N GLU A 178 6.69 -17.08 14.21
CA GLU A 178 6.68 -18.39 13.57
C GLU A 178 5.28 -18.76 13.05
N ASP A 179 4.22 -18.45 13.81
CA ASP A 179 2.84 -18.70 13.37
C ASP A 179 2.45 -17.80 12.20
N ARG A 180 2.87 -16.53 12.23
CA ARG A 180 2.67 -15.58 11.10
C ARG A 180 3.40 -16.08 9.83
N LEU A 181 4.66 -16.50 9.93
CA LEU A 181 5.44 -17.01 8.79
C LEU A 181 4.73 -18.15 8.05
N ASP A 182 4.00 -18.99 8.76
CA ASP A 182 3.30 -20.12 8.17
C ASP A 182 2.00 -19.74 7.44
N VAL A 183 1.31 -18.68 7.88
CA VAL A 183 -0.04 -18.38 7.40
C VAL A 183 -0.25 -16.93 6.90
N PHE A 184 0.68 -16.02 7.16
CA PHE A 184 0.62 -14.66 6.62
C PHE A 184 1.41 -14.57 5.31
N THR A 185 0.88 -15.19 4.28
CA THR A 185 1.50 -15.22 2.95
C THR A 185 0.51 -14.80 1.86
N PRO A 186 0.98 -14.22 0.74
CA PRO A 186 0.14 -13.91 -0.42
C PRO A 186 -0.69 -15.09 -0.91
N ALA A 187 -0.13 -16.30 -0.90
CA ALA A 187 -0.83 -17.52 -1.30
C ALA A 187 -2.04 -17.84 -0.39
N GLN A 188 -1.87 -17.72 0.92
CA GLN A 188 -2.96 -17.93 1.88
C GLN A 188 -4.06 -16.87 1.72
N ALA A 189 -3.68 -15.61 1.49
CA ALA A 189 -4.63 -14.52 1.26
C ALA A 189 -5.45 -14.73 -0.02
N MET A 190 -4.82 -15.20 -1.10
CA MET A 190 -5.53 -15.54 -2.34
C MET A 190 -6.54 -16.68 -2.12
N GLU A 191 -6.18 -17.71 -1.37
CA GLU A 191 -7.09 -18.82 -1.05
C GLU A 191 -8.27 -18.37 -0.19
N ASP A 192 -8.08 -17.40 0.73
CA ASP A 192 -9.19 -16.79 1.47
C ASP A 192 -10.25 -16.21 0.53
N MET A 193 -9.80 -15.40 -0.41
CA MET A 193 -10.67 -14.67 -1.33
C MET A 193 -11.39 -15.61 -2.30
N LEU A 194 -10.68 -16.61 -2.82
CA LEU A 194 -11.29 -17.64 -3.67
C LEU A 194 -12.30 -18.48 -2.89
N ARG A 195 -11.97 -18.89 -1.67
CA ARG A 195 -12.89 -19.64 -0.84
C ARG A 195 -14.15 -18.84 -0.51
N LEU A 196 -14.02 -17.55 -0.24
CA LEU A 196 -15.16 -16.67 -0.05
C LEU A 196 -16.08 -16.67 -1.27
N VAL A 197 -15.55 -16.38 -2.46
CA VAL A 197 -16.36 -16.25 -3.67
C VAL A 197 -16.88 -17.61 -4.14
N MET A 198 -16.03 -18.63 -4.19
CA MET A 198 -16.35 -19.91 -4.84
C MET A 198 -17.09 -20.89 -3.94
N ILE A 199 -16.94 -20.80 -2.62
CA ILE A 199 -17.56 -21.72 -1.65
C ILE A 199 -18.68 -21.03 -0.89
N HIS A 200 -18.39 -19.88 -0.24
CA HIS A 200 -19.39 -19.22 0.59
C HIS A 200 -20.46 -18.52 -0.24
N LEU A 201 -20.09 -17.60 -1.12
CA LEU A 201 -21.05 -16.78 -1.86
C LEU A 201 -21.79 -17.52 -3.01
N ARG A 202 -21.31 -18.70 -3.41
CA ARG A 202 -22.01 -19.64 -4.31
C ARG A 202 -22.78 -20.74 -3.55
N GLY A 203 -22.73 -20.73 -2.22
CA GLY A 203 -23.47 -21.67 -1.38
C GLY A 203 -24.98 -21.42 -1.37
N PRO A 204 -25.76 -22.35 -0.78
CA PRO A 204 -27.21 -22.25 -0.70
C PRO A 204 -27.69 -20.97 -0.01
N GLY A 205 -28.64 -20.25 -0.63
CA GLY A 205 -29.19 -19.00 -0.12
C GLY A 205 -28.28 -17.77 -0.29
N GLN A 206 -27.10 -17.93 -0.90
CA GLN A 206 -26.16 -16.86 -1.14
C GLN A 206 -26.36 -16.18 -2.51
N PRO A 207 -25.84 -14.96 -2.74
CA PRO A 207 -26.15 -14.17 -3.93
C PRO A 207 -25.75 -14.84 -5.25
N PHE A 208 -24.73 -15.70 -5.24
CA PHE A 208 -24.21 -16.37 -6.44
C PHE A 208 -24.53 -17.85 -6.51
N GLU A 209 -25.48 -18.35 -5.70
CA GLU A 209 -25.92 -19.76 -5.70
C GLU A 209 -26.25 -20.28 -7.10
N ARG A 210 -26.83 -19.43 -7.94
CA ARG A 210 -27.26 -19.81 -9.30
C ARG A 210 -26.18 -19.61 -10.35
N CYS A 211 -25.01 -19.05 -10.01
CA CYS A 211 -23.87 -18.95 -10.90
C CYS A 211 -23.24 -20.33 -11.10
N SER A 212 -23.32 -20.88 -12.29
CA SER A 212 -22.71 -22.17 -12.61
C SER A 212 -21.19 -22.12 -12.45
N PRO A 213 -20.54 -23.14 -11.85
CA PRO A 213 -19.10 -23.28 -11.90
C PRO A 213 -18.59 -23.84 -13.25
N ASP A 214 -19.48 -24.36 -14.07
CA ASP A 214 -19.15 -24.91 -15.38
C ASP A 214 -19.12 -23.80 -16.44
N ARG A 215 -17.93 -23.57 -17.02
CA ARG A 215 -17.70 -22.55 -18.05
C ARG A 215 -18.56 -22.79 -19.32
N ALA A 216 -18.97 -24.03 -19.60
CA ALA A 216 -19.86 -24.33 -20.71
C ALA A 216 -21.32 -23.93 -20.45
N SER A 217 -21.70 -23.58 -19.25
CA SER A 217 -23.06 -23.20 -18.88
C SER A 217 -23.39 -21.77 -19.30
N ILE A 218 -24.62 -21.52 -19.74
CA ILE A 218 -25.16 -20.19 -19.99
C ILE A 218 -25.21 -19.33 -18.69
N ASP A 219 -25.31 -20.00 -17.55
CA ASP A 219 -25.35 -19.40 -16.21
C ASP A 219 -23.95 -19.24 -15.59
N TYR A 220 -22.88 -19.49 -16.36
CA TYR A 220 -21.51 -19.25 -15.89
C TYR A 220 -21.30 -17.75 -15.64
N CYS A 221 -20.88 -17.40 -14.42
CA CYS A 221 -20.53 -16.03 -14.04
C CYS A 221 -19.01 -15.87 -14.11
N PRO A 222 -18.48 -15.16 -15.14
CA PRO A 222 -17.04 -14.90 -15.25
C PRO A 222 -16.51 -14.19 -14.01
N LEU A 223 -15.34 -14.59 -13.53
CA LEU A 223 -14.67 -13.96 -12.39
C LEU A 223 -13.55 -13.05 -12.88
N VAL A 224 -13.68 -11.77 -12.55
CA VAL A 224 -12.71 -10.71 -12.85
C VAL A 224 -12.04 -10.30 -11.53
N THR A 225 -10.73 -10.39 -11.42
CA THR A 225 -10.00 -9.80 -10.29
C THR A 225 -9.57 -8.38 -10.65
N VAL A 226 -9.69 -7.47 -9.68
CA VAL A 226 -9.23 -6.08 -9.80
C VAL A 226 -8.48 -5.72 -8.53
N GLY A 227 -7.30 -5.16 -8.66
CA GLY A 227 -6.52 -4.70 -7.53
C GLY A 227 -5.56 -3.59 -7.93
N ALA A 228 -5.11 -2.83 -6.94
CA ALA A 228 -4.12 -1.78 -7.10
C ALA A 228 -2.93 -2.00 -6.17
N SER A 229 -1.72 -1.58 -6.57
CA SER A 229 -0.51 -1.74 -5.75
C SER A 229 -0.22 -3.23 -5.46
N TYR A 230 -0.01 -3.63 -4.21
CA TYR A 230 0.10 -5.03 -3.81
C TYR A 230 -1.14 -5.87 -4.19
N PRO A 231 -2.40 -5.43 -3.97
CA PRO A 231 -3.56 -6.10 -4.55
C PRO A 231 -3.56 -6.19 -6.08
N GLY A 232 -2.93 -5.23 -6.77
CA GLY A 232 -2.71 -5.31 -8.22
C GLY A 232 -1.77 -6.46 -8.59
N PHE A 233 -0.68 -6.61 -7.86
CA PHE A 233 0.17 -7.80 -7.98
C PHE A 233 -0.64 -9.08 -7.73
N LEU A 234 -1.41 -9.15 -6.64
CA LEU A 234 -2.26 -10.31 -6.35
C LEU A 234 -3.29 -10.57 -7.47
N SER A 235 -3.87 -9.51 -8.05
CA SER A 235 -4.83 -9.65 -9.17
C SER A 235 -4.20 -10.37 -10.37
N ALA A 236 -2.98 -9.99 -10.76
CA ALA A 236 -2.24 -10.69 -11.79
C ALA A 236 -1.91 -12.14 -11.40
N MET A 237 -1.51 -12.36 -10.13
CA MET A 237 -1.21 -13.72 -9.61
C MET A 237 -2.45 -14.60 -9.55
N PHE A 238 -3.62 -14.07 -9.23
CA PHE A 238 -4.88 -14.81 -9.34
C PHE A 238 -5.10 -15.38 -10.74
N ARG A 239 -4.88 -14.56 -11.76
CA ARG A 239 -5.03 -15.01 -13.14
C ARG A 239 -3.94 -16.01 -13.55
N LEU A 240 -2.72 -15.85 -13.04
CA LEU A 240 -1.61 -16.75 -13.29
C LEU A 240 -1.83 -18.13 -12.65
N LEU A 241 -2.13 -18.16 -11.35
CA LEU A 241 -2.11 -19.38 -10.53
C LEU A 241 -3.47 -20.10 -10.49
N HIS A 242 -4.56 -19.36 -10.69
CA HIS A 242 -5.93 -19.86 -10.60
C HIS A 242 -6.73 -19.63 -11.89
N SER A 243 -6.08 -19.83 -13.04
CA SER A 243 -6.66 -19.62 -14.36
C SER A 243 -7.87 -20.53 -14.67
N ASP A 244 -8.05 -21.59 -13.89
CA ASP A 244 -9.24 -22.45 -13.92
C ASP A 244 -10.49 -21.80 -13.29
N VAL A 245 -10.31 -20.79 -12.42
CA VAL A 245 -11.38 -20.10 -11.69
C VAL A 245 -11.48 -18.63 -12.10
N VAL A 246 -10.34 -17.92 -12.20
CA VAL A 246 -10.27 -16.50 -12.56
C VAL A 246 -10.12 -16.36 -14.07
N ASP A 247 -11.01 -15.62 -14.71
CA ASP A 247 -11.06 -15.50 -16.17
C ASP A 247 -10.16 -14.37 -16.70
N MET A 248 -10.03 -13.28 -15.94
CA MET A 248 -9.21 -12.13 -16.31
C MET A 248 -8.79 -11.33 -15.07
N ALA A 249 -7.72 -10.56 -15.22
CA ALA A 249 -7.19 -9.70 -14.17
C ALA A 249 -7.01 -8.26 -14.67
N TYR A 250 -7.33 -7.31 -13.80
CA TYR A 250 -7.01 -5.90 -13.93
C TYR A 250 -6.12 -5.50 -12.76
N ALA A 251 -4.86 -5.18 -13.07
CA ALA A 251 -3.76 -4.95 -12.14
C ALA A 251 -3.25 -3.51 -12.29
N SER A 252 -3.74 -2.60 -11.46
CA SER A 252 -3.33 -1.20 -11.45
C SER A 252 -2.11 -0.98 -10.57
N SER A 253 -1.12 -0.22 -11.05
CA SER A 253 0.10 0.13 -10.31
C SER A 253 0.79 -1.06 -9.64
N ALA A 254 0.85 -2.20 -10.34
CA ALA A 254 1.25 -3.49 -9.77
C ALA A 254 2.77 -3.71 -9.88
N PRO A 255 3.53 -3.77 -8.77
CA PRO A 255 5.00 -3.75 -8.79
C PRO A 255 5.63 -5.15 -8.94
N LEU A 256 5.23 -5.91 -9.96
CA LEU A 256 5.71 -7.28 -10.16
C LEU A 256 7.24 -7.38 -10.24
N LEU A 257 7.85 -6.50 -11.02
CA LEU A 257 9.30 -6.55 -11.29
C LEU A 257 10.12 -6.16 -10.05
N MET A 258 9.59 -5.31 -9.17
CA MET A 258 10.23 -5.02 -7.88
C MET A 258 10.26 -6.24 -6.98
N TYR A 259 9.12 -6.94 -6.81
CA TYR A 259 9.07 -8.18 -6.02
C TYR A 259 9.86 -9.34 -6.65
N ALA A 260 10.14 -9.26 -7.95
CA ALA A 260 10.99 -10.21 -8.65
C ALA A 260 12.49 -9.85 -8.63
N GLN A 261 12.86 -8.69 -8.11
CA GLN A 261 14.22 -8.14 -8.15
C GLN A 261 14.73 -7.90 -9.60
N GLU A 262 13.84 -7.55 -10.52
CA GLU A 262 14.13 -7.34 -11.95
C GLU A 262 14.20 -5.84 -12.32
N THR A 263 14.27 -4.94 -11.32
CA THR A 263 14.36 -3.48 -11.49
C THR A 263 15.67 -2.94 -10.94
N ASP A 264 16.09 -1.78 -11.44
CA ASP A 264 17.14 -0.99 -10.76
C ASP A 264 16.58 -0.42 -9.47
N ASN A 265 17.23 -0.67 -8.34
CA ASN A 265 16.78 -0.23 -7.02
C ASN A 265 16.64 1.31 -6.90
N ARG A 266 17.27 2.07 -7.80
CA ARG A 266 17.22 3.54 -7.82
C ARG A 266 16.01 4.08 -8.57
N GLU A 267 15.40 3.30 -9.46
CA GLU A 267 14.31 3.75 -10.34
C GLU A 267 13.13 4.31 -9.54
N TYR A 268 12.84 3.73 -8.38
CA TYR A 268 11.80 4.19 -7.47
C TYR A 268 11.95 5.68 -7.11
N TYR A 269 13.08 6.09 -6.56
CA TYR A 269 13.33 7.48 -6.16
C TYR A 269 13.73 8.40 -7.32
N ASP A 270 14.18 7.85 -8.44
CA ASP A 270 14.36 8.62 -9.66
C ASP A 270 13.02 9.05 -10.25
N ILE A 271 11.96 8.22 -10.14
CA ILE A 271 10.59 8.60 -10.51
C ILE A 271 10.07 9.69 -9.56
N VAL A 272 10.20 9.52 -8.24
CA VAL A 272 9.82 10.55 -7.24
C VAL A 272 10.49 11.89 -7.56
N THR A 273 11.78 11.87 -7.91
CA THR A 273 12.53 13.08 -8.29
C THR A 273 11.95 13.75 -9.54
N ARG A 274 11.61 12.96 -10.57
CA ARG A 274 10.98 13.47 -11.80
C ARG A 274 9.58 14.01 -11.54
N ALA A 275 8.79 13.36 -10.71
CA ALA A 275 7.44 13.80 -10.35
C ALA A 275 7.46 15.10 -9.54
N ALA A 276 8.41 15.26 -8.60
CA ALA A 276 8.62 16.51 -7.87
C ALA A 276 8.98 17.68 -8.82
N ASP A 277 9.91 17.46 -9.74
CA ASP A 277 10.34 18.50 -10.70
C ASP A 277 9.22 18.84 -11.71
N ARG A 278 8.38 17.87 -12.05
CA ARG A 278 7.20 18.07 -12.88
C ARG A 278 6.10 18.85 -12.14
N SER A 279 5.88 18.56 -10.86
CA SER A 279 4.92 19.27 -10.01
C SER A 279 5.32 20.73 -9.81
N SER A 280 6.61 21.00 -9.60
CA SER A 280 7.17 22.35 -9.48
C SER A 280 8.58 22.42 -10.08
N PRO A 281 8.75 22.99 -11.28
CA PRO A 281 10.04 23.04 -11.95
C PRO A 281 11.16 23.64 -11.10
N GLY A 282 12.28 22.91 -10.96
CA GLY A 282 13.41 23.25 -10.10
C GLY A 282 13.30 22.77 -8.66
N CYS A 283 12.24 22.03 -8.32
CA CYS A 283 12.06 21.42 -6.99
C CYS A 283 13.22 20.50 -6.64
N ALA A 284 13.53 19.54 -7.51
CA ALA A 284 14.59 18.56 -7.27
C ALA A 284 15.95 19.22 -6.97
N ALA A 285 16.29 20.28 -7.71
CA ALA A 285 17.52 21.02 -7.47
C ALA A 285 17.53 21.76 -6.13
N ALA A 286 16.38 22.33 -5.73
CA ALA A 286 16.24 23.02 -4.45
C ALA A 286 16.31 22.05 -3.27
N VAL A 287 15.66 20.90 -3.35
CA VAL A 287 15.74 19.83 -2.36
C VAL A 287 17.19 19.34 -2.21
N LYS A 288 17.82 18.94 -3.31
CA LYS A 288 19.21 18.46 -3.33
C LYS A 288 20.19 19.46 -2.68
N LYS A 289 20.04 20.75 -3.03
CA LYS A 289 20.85 21.81 -2.45
C LYS A 289 20.64 21.91 -0.94
N THR A 290 19.39 21.92 -0.48
CA THR A 290 19.06 22.07 0.94
C THR A 290 19.67 20.94 1.76
N PHE A 291 19.46 19.68 1.36
CA PHE A 291 20.01 18.52 2.09
C PHE A 291 21.54 18.46 2.02
N THR A 292 22.16 18.83 0.90
CA THR A 292 23.63 18.94 0.83
C THR A 292 24.18 19.97 1.82
N ASP A 293 23.53 21.12 1.95
CA ASP A 293 23.94 22.15 2.91
C ASP A 293 23.72 21.71 4.37
N ILE A 294 22.60 21.00 4.63
CA ILE A 294 22.28 20.45 5.95
C ILE A 294 23.30 19.39 6.39
N ASP A 295 23.64 18.46 5.50
CA ASP A 295 24.66 17.43 5.76
C ASP A 295 26.02 18.08 6.08
N ALA A 296 26.40 19.11 5.34
CA ALA A 296 27.63 19.86 5.62
C ALA A 296 27.62 20.52 7.02
N LEU A 297 26.49 21.12 7.42
CA LEU A 297 26.35 21.71 8.76
C LEU A 297 26.44 20.66 9.88
N ILE A 298 25.88 19.48 9.65
CA ILE A 298 25.89 18.37 10.59
C ILE A 298 27.33 17.84 10.74
N VAL A 299 28.03 17.57 9.63
CA VAL A 299 29.41 17.05 9.61
C VAL A 299 30.39 18.02 10.24
N ASP A 300 30.21 19.34 10.05
CA ASP A 300 31.07 20.39 10.64
C ASP A 300 30.82 20.61 12.15
N SER A 301 29.81 19.97 12.73
CA SER A 301 29.43 20.16 14.13
C SER A 301 30.36 19.39 15.07
N SER A 302 30.59 19.96 16.26
CA SER A 302 31.50 19.38 17.25
C SER A 302 30.87 18.29 18.13
N SER A 303 29.55 18.19 18.11
CA SER A 303 28.77 17.22 18.88
C SER A 303 27.37 17.03 18.28
N LEU A 304 26.72 15.94 18.64
CA LEU A 304 25.35 15.66 18.24
C LEU A 304 24.37 16.78 18.66
N VAL A 305 24.54 17.35 19.85
CA VAL A 305 23.71 18.46 20.35
C VAL A 305 23.94 19.73 19.54
N ASP A 306 25.19 20.02 19.14
CA ASP A 306 25.49 21.18 18.30
C ASP A 306 24.94 20.98 16.89
N ALA A 307 25.05 19.78 16.33
CA ALA A 307 24.45 19.41 15.05
C ALA A 307 22.94 19.59 15.07
N ALA A 308 22.26 19.03 16.07
CA ALA A 308 20.80 19.15 16.21
C ALA A 308 20.34 20.61 16.30
N ARG A 309 21.04 21.44 17.09
CA ARG A 309 20.75 22.89 17.15
C ARG A 309 20.98 23.59 15.83
N ALA A 310 22.06 23.25 15.12
CA ALA A 310 22.41 23.87 13.85
C ALA A 310 21.33 23.64 12.79
N VAL A 311 20.71 22.46 12.78
CA VAL A 311 19.66 22.11 11.81
C VAL A 311 18.23 22.30 12.33
N GLY A 312 18.07 22.81 13.56
CA GLY A 312 16.76 23.15 14.12
C GLY A 312 15.96 21.97 14.67
N VAL A 313 16.64 20.91 15.09
CA VAL A 313 16.05 19.81 15.87
C VAL A 313 16.01 20.20 17.34
N CYS A 314 14.90 19.89 18.05
CA CYS A 314 14.77 20.22 19.47
C CYS A 314 15.75 19.43 20.32
N THR A 315 16.42 20.16 21.21
CA THR A 315 17.23 19.60 22.31
C THR A 315 16.53 19.89 23.62
N GLY A 316 16.49 18.94 24.56
CA GLY A 316 15.85 19.09 25.86
C GLY A 316 16.41 20.28 26.69
N GLU A 317 15.72 20.63 27.78
CA GLU A 317 16.11 21.72 28.66
C GLU A 317 17.55 21.58 29.20
N ASP A 318 18.02 20.33 29.34
CA ASP A 318 19.39 20.01 29.81
C ASP A 318 20.39 19.79 28.66
N GLY A 319 20.02 20.11 27.40
CA GLY A 319 20.87 19.89 26.22
C GLY A 319 20.88 18.46 25.73
N GLU A 320 20.05 17.57 26.28
CA GLU A 320 19.82 16.25 25.71
C GLU A 320 18.87 16.36 24.51
N LEU A 321 19.14 15.55 23.46
CA LEU A 321 18.19 15.37 22.39
C LEU A 321 16.94 14.69 22.96
N LEU A 322 15.78 15.29 22.74
CA LEU A 322 14.49 14.76 23.19
C LEU A 322 14.02 13.66 22.24
N PRO A 323 13.54 12.56 22.83
CA PRO A 323 14.26 11.60 23.65
C PRO A 323 15.22 10.84 22.75
N LYS A 324 16.41 10.50 23.08
CA LYS A 324 17.39 9.58 22.45
C LYS A 324 17.08 9.04 21.02
N ALA A 325 16.54 9.91 20.16
CA ALA A 325 16.19 9.54 18.79
C ALA A 325 17.44 9.21 17.97
N PHE A 326 18.58 9.82 18.33
CA PHE A 326 19.84 9.68 17.63
C PHE A 326 20.97 9.45 18.63
N GLU A 327 21.89 8.55 18.31
CA GLU A 327 23.07 8.24 19.12
C GLU A 327 24.32 8.97 18.61
N THR A 328 24.38 9.24 17.29
CA THR A 328 25.51 9.85 16.61
C THR A 328 25.10 11.01 15.70
N VAL A 329 26.09 11.76 15.22
CA VAL A 329 25.89 12.85 14.25
C VAL A 329 25.43 12.27 12.90
N GLU A 330 25.96 11.14 12.54
CA GLU A 330 25.62 10.38 11.33
C GLU A 330 24.15 9.92 11.38
N ASP A 331 23.68 9.40 12.53
CA ASP A 331 22.27 8.98 12.70
C ASP A 331 21.31 10.16 12.55
N LEU A 332 21.69 11.35 12.98
CA LEU A 332 20.89 12.57 12.80
C LEU A 332 20.78 12.93 11.31
N ALA A 333 21.88 12.92 10.57
CA ALA A 333 21.88 13.24 9.15
C ALA A 333 21.01 12.24 8.37
N GLU A 334 21.21 10.97 8.64
CA GLU A 334 20.44 9.89 7.99
C GLU A 334 18.96 9.97 8.33
N GLY A 335 18.60 10.20 9.60
CA GLY A 335 17.21 10.35 10.01
C GLY A 335 16.50 11.51 9.33
N LEU A 336 17.16 12.67 9.17
CA LEU A 336 16.60 13.81 8.44
C LEU A 336 16.41 13.50 6.93
N ASN A 337 17.39 12.82 6.32
CA ASN A 337 17.32 12.40 4.94
C ASN A 337 16.19 11.39 4.72
N LEU A 338 16.05 10.38 5.57
CA LEU A 338 14.99 9.39 5.49
C LEU A 338 13.60 10.01 5.63
N MET A 339 13.41 10.97 6.52
CA MET A 339 12.14 11.69 6.64
C MET A 339 11.76 12.39 5.33
N ALA A 340 12.73 12.98 4.63
CA ALA A 340 12.46 13.61 3.34
C ALA A 340 12.16 12.56 2.25
N VAL A 341 12.97 11.51 2.18
CA VAL A 341 12.81 10.41 1.23
C VAL A 341 11.41 9.82 1.32
N TYR A 342 10.97 9.45 2.52
CA TYR A 342 9.63 8.88 2.74
C TYR A 342 8.51 9.90 2.54
N GLY A 343 8.67 11.15 3.01
CA GLY A 343 7.67 12.20 2.81
C GLY A 343 7.41 12.48 1.33
N PHE A 344 8.46 12.58 0.52
CA PHE A 344 8.32 12.77 -0.92
C PHE A 344 7.74 11.54 -1.63
N ALA A 345 8.08 10.31 -1.22
CA ALA A 345 7.50 9.10 -1.76
C ALA A 345 5.98 9.03 -1.48
N ASN A 346 5.55 9.33 -0.24
CA ASN A 346 4.13 9.41 0.09
C ASN A 346 3.40 10.47 -0.73
N ASN A 347 4.00 11.67 -0.88
CA ASN A 347 3.43 12.73 -1.68
C ASN A 347 3.33 12.37 -3.17
N ASP A 348 4.23 11.51 -3.66
CA ASP A 348 4.24 11.05 -5.04
C ASP A 348 2.99 10.23 -5.38
N MET A 349 2.53 9.40 -4.47
CA MET A 349 1.28 8.66 -4.65
C MET A 349 0.06 9.58 -4.80
N GLY A 350 0.10 10.77 -4.20
CA GLY A 350 -0.97 11.79 -4.23
C GLY A 350 -0.76 12.92 -5.24
N VAL A 351 0.12 12.80 -6.26
CA VAL A 351 0.35 13.90 -7.22
C VAL A 351 -0.76 14.07 -8.26
N TYR A 352 -1.78 13.25 -8.21
CA TYR A 352 -2.95 13.32 -9.08
C TYR A 352 -4.19 13.88 -8.34
N PRO A 353 -5.04 14.72 -8.96
CA PRO A 353 -4.87 15.34 -10.28
C PRO A 353 -3.75 16.36 -10.31
N PRO A 354 -3.20 16.71 -11.52
CA PRO A 354 -2.20 17.74 -11.64
C PRO A 354 -2.71 19.09 -11.15
N GLY A 355 -1.86 19.82 -10.42
CA GLY A 355 -2.24 21.13 -9.89
C GLY A 355 -1.59 21.40 -8.54
N PRO A 356 -2.19 22.22 -7.68
CA PRO A 356 -1.66 22.51 -6.35
C PRO A 356 -1.92 21.37 -5.35
N ASN A 357 -1.48 20.16 -5.72
CA ASN A 357 -1.50 18.96 -4.88
C ASN A 357 -0.44 19.03 -3.76
N VAL A 358 -0.35 17.99 -2.96
CA VAL A 358 0.60 17.89 -1.83
C VAL A 358 2.04 18.07 -2.31
N MET A 359 2.47 17.35 -3.34
CA MET A 359 3.83 17.45 -3.89
C MET A 359 4.17 18.88 -4.31
N TYR A 360 3.23 19.57 -4.98
CA TYR A 360 3.42 20.97 -5.36
C TYR A 360 3.63 21.87 -4.14
N LYS A 361 2.79 21.75 -3.09
CA LYS A 361 2.90 22.55 -1.87
C LYS A 361 4.25 22.31 -1.17
N VAL A 362 4.63 21.06 -1.04
CA VAL A 362 5.92 20.68 -0.44
C VAL A 362 7.09 21.20 -1.25
N CYS A 363 7.08 21.08 -2.58
CA CYS A 363 8.11 21.66 -3.44
C CYS A 363 8.20 23.19 -3.27
N ARG A 364 7.06 23.87 -3.14
CA ARG A 364 7.05 25.34 -2.95
C ARG A 364 7.71 25.76 -1.64
N SER A 365 7.67 24.95 -0.59
CA SER A 365 8.38 25.24 0.66
C SER A 365 9.91 25.36 0.50
N PHE A 366 10.47 24.73 -0.54
CA PHE A 366 11.89 24.85 -0.90
C PHE A 366 12.20 26.05 -1.83
N GLN A 367 11.18 26.68 -2.42
CA GLN A 367 11.35 27.65 -3.50
C GLN A 367 10.80 29.05 -3.20
N ASP A 368 9.76 29.17 -2.36
CA ASP A 368 8.96 30.40 -2.23
C ASP A 368 9.68 31.54 -1.53
N ASP A 369 10.54 31.27 -0.58
CA ASP A 369 11.28 32.31 0.14
C ASP A 369 12.80 32.23 -0.10
N PRO A 370 13.31 32.94 -1.10
CA PRO A 370 14.74 32.94 -1.41
C PRO A 370 15.60 33.63 -0.34
N THR A 371 14.99 34.19 0.70
CA THR A 371 15.72 34.82 1.83
C THR A 371 16.06 33.84 2.93
N LEU A 372 15.45 32.66 2.95
CA LEU A 372 15.75 31.60 3.88
C LEU A 372 17.10 30.94 3.54
N ASP A 373 17.88 30.64 4.57
CA ASP A 373 18.97 29.70 4.44
C ASP A 373 18.46 28.25 4.40
N SER A 374 19.33 27.28 4.20
CA SER A 374 18.93 25.87 4.09
C SER A 374 18.26 25.33 5.36
N VAL A 375 18.59 25.85 6.54
CA VAL A 375 17.92 25.48 7.81
C VAL A 375 16.49 26.05 7.86
N GLY A 376 16.32 27.31 7.48
CA GLY A 376 14.99 27.92 7.37
C GLY A 376 14.10 27.20 6.36
N THR A 377 14.68 26.82 5.23
CA THR A 377 14.02 26.04 4.17
C THR A 377 13.61 24.66 4.69
N LEU A 378 14.50 23.94 5.38
CA LEU A 378 14.20 22.64 5.98
C LEU A 378 13.05 22.73 7.00
N LYS A 379 13.02 23.77 7.83
CA LYS A 379 11.91 24.03 8.75
C LYS A 379 10.59 24.28 8.01
N SER A 380 10.63 25.05 6.93
CA SER A 380 9.46 25.29 6.08
C SER A 380 8.92 23.98 5.49
N TYR A 381 9.81 23.13 4.96
CA TYR A 381 9.47 21.80 4.46
C TYR A 381 8.78 20.95 5.52
N PHE A 382 9.38 20.80 6.71
CA PHE A 382 8.78 19.97 7.76
C PHE A 382 7.42 20.47 8.24
N ARG A 383 7.17 21.77 8.17
CA ARG A 383 5.84 22.33 8.49
C ARG A 383 4.81 21.99 7.41
N GLU A 384 5.17 22.14 6.15
CA GLU A 384 4.27 21.78 5.04
C GLU A 384 4.01 20.28 4.98
N GLN A 385 5.03 19.44 5.19
CA GLN A 385 4.87 18.00 5.26
C GLN A 385 3.96 17.60 6.42
N ALA A 386 4.17 18.12 7.60
CA ALA A 386 3.32 17.84 8.75
C ALA A 386 1.87 18.31 8.56
N LEU A 387 1.65 19.40 7.81
CA LEU A 387 0.30 19.81 7.44
C LEU A 387 -0.33 18.86 6.44
N ALA A 388 0.43 18.37 5.47
CA ALA A 388 -0.01 17.38 4.51
C ALA A 388 -0.40 16.06 5.21
N ASP A 389 0.46 15.56 6.09
CA ASP A 389 0.21 14.36 6.88
C ASP A 389 -1.04 14.51 7.76
N TYR A 390 -1.25 15.70 8.36
CA TYR A 390 -2.45 15.99 9.13
C TYR A 390 -3.70 16.03 8.26
N GLU A 391 -3.63 16.68 7.11
CA GLU A 391 -4.74 16.79 6.17
C GLU A 391 -5.17 15.42 5.67
N ASP A 392 -4.23 14.57 5.34
CA ASP A 392 -4.47 13.20 4.91
C ASP A 392 -5.10 12.35 6.02
N ALA A 393 -4.47 12.29 7.19
CA ALA A 393 -4.95 11.52 8.34
C ALA A 393 -6.36 11.92 8.80
N ASN A 394 -6.79 13.17 8.56
CA ASN A 394 -8.11 13.67 8.95
C ASN A 394 -9.10 13.80 7.77
N GLY A 395 -8.72 13.37 6.57
CA GLY A 395 -9.57 13.45 5.38
C GLY A 395 -9.91 14.90 5.00
N CYS A 396 -8.92 15.81 5.11
CA CYS A 396 -9.07 17.25 4.83
C CYS A 396 -8.97 17.60 3.34
N ASP A 397 -9.24 16.69 2.46
CA ASP A 397 -9.09 16.81 1.00
C ASP A 397 -10.04 17.83 0.32
N GLY A 398 -10.80 18.57 1.14
CA GLY A 398 -11.75 19.57 0.65
C GLY A 398 -13.15 19.02 0.36
N LEU A 399 -13.34 17.71 0.42
CA LEU A 399 -14.64 17.07 0.18
C LEU A 399 -15.48 16.96 1.46
N HIS A 400 -14.82 16.89 2.62
CA HIS A 400 -15.48 16.76 3.92
C HIS A 400 -14.84 17.69 4.98
N PRO A 401 -15.12 19.01 4.98
CA PRO A 401 -14.41 20.01 5.78
C PRO A 401 -14.74 20.00 7.29
N VAL A 402 -15.19 18.90 7.86
CA VAL A 402 -15.82 18.91 9.21
C VAL A 402 -14.81 18.97 10.36
N HIS A 403 -13.53 18.63 10.14
CA HIS A 403 -12.51 18.58 11.20
C HIS A 403 -11.18 19.24 10.84
N CYS A 404 -11.13 20.11 9.85
CA CYS A 404 -9.91 20.69 9.33
C CYS A 404 -9.87 22.20 9.46
N THR A 405 -10.21 22.70 10.62
CA THR A 405 -10.13 24.13 10.89
C THR A 405 -8.68 24.61 10.95
N LYS A 406 -8.48 25.88 10.63
CA LYS A 406 -7.16 26.50 10.74
C LYS A 406 -6.58 26.38 12.15
N GLU A 407 -7.44 26.45 13.19
CA GLU A 407 -7.04 26.37 14.59
C GLU A 407 -6.53 24.96 14.96
N GLU A 408 -7.18 23.90 14.45
CA GLU A 408 -6.73 22.52 14.67
C GLU A 408 -5.38 22.27 13.99
N LYS A 409 -5.19 22.72 12.75
CA LYS A 409 -3.92 22.62 12.04
C LYS A 409 -2.80 23.40 12.74
N GLU A 410 -3.08 24.63 13.18
CA GLU A 410 -2.11 25.44 13.95
C GLU A 410 -1.75 24.78 15.29
N THR A 411 -2.72 24.15 15.94
CA THR A 411 -2.50 23.41 17.20
C THR A 411 -1.63 22.18 16.96
N TYR A 412 -1.91 21.40 15.91
CA TYR A 412 -1.10 20.25 15.53
C TYR A 412 0.35 20.65 15.27
N ILE A 413 0.56 21.66 14.44
CA ILE A 413 1.91 22.19 14.15
C ILE A 413 2.61 22.71 15.41
N ALA A 414 1.90 23.41 16.32
CA ALA A 414 2.47 23.89 17.56
C ALA A 414 2.92 22.76 18.50
N ASN A 415 2.29 21.60 18.43
CA ASN A 415 2.71 20.42 19.18
C ASN A 415 3.98 19.78 18.61
N LEU A 416 4.14 19.77 17.26
CA LEU A 416 5.32 19.24 16.59
C LEU A 416 6.53 20.18 16.65
N PHE A 417 6.29 21.47 16.79
CA PHE A 417 7.34 22.49 16.82
C PHE A 417 7.32 23.24 18.14
N LYS A 418 8.32 23.02 18.99
CA LYS A 418 8.50 23.77 20.23
C LYS A 418 9.28 25.06 19.94
N GLY A 419 8.56 26.13 19.62
CA GLY A 419 9.16 27.38 19.15
C GLY A 419 9.72 27.21 17.72
N ASP A 420 11.03 27.37 17.57
CA ASP A 420 11.70 27.31 16.26
C ASP A 420 12.32 25.94 15.94
N CYS A 421 12.20 24.93 16.79
CA CYS A 421 12.77 23.62 16.55
C CYS A 421 11.71 22.53 16.35
N LYS A 422 12.01 21.55 15.49
CA LYS A 422 11.19 20.36 15.31
C LYS A 422 11.47 19.33 16.40
N ASP A 423 10.41 18.86 17.04
CA ASP A 423 10.45 17.72 17.95
C ASP A 423 10.52 16.42 17.11
N MET A 424 11.59 15.67 17.29
CA MET A 424 11.87 14.43 16.55
C MET A 424 11.55 13.18 17.37
N ARG A 425 10.66 13.30 18.36
CA ARG A 425 10.27 12.13 19.15
C ARG A 425 9.55 11.10 18.28
N PRO A 426 9.86 9.81 18.46
CA PRO A 426 9.19 8.74 17.70
C PRO A 426 7.66 8.67 17.93
N ASP A 427 7.19 9.20 19.08
CA ASP A 427 5.76 9.22 19.45
C ASP A 427 4.95 10.33 18.75
N PHE A 428 5.59 11.19 17.94
CA PHE A 428 4.98 12.26 17.16
C PHE A 428 4.94 11.97 15.65
N GLY A 429 4.89 10.72 15.26
CA GLY A 429 4.20 10.38 14.02
C GLY A 429 2.71 10.70 14.20
N PRO A 430 1.88 10.71 13.16
CA PRO A 430 0.44 10.60 13.33
C PRO A 430 0.18 9.22 13.95
N GLY A 431 0.37 9.15 15.28
CA GLY A 431 0.01 7.99 16.05
C GLY A 431 -1.48 7.76 15.92
N PRO A 432 -1.96 6.53 16.14
CA PRO A 432 -3.38 6.33 16.35
C PRO A 432 -3.76 7.38 17.39
N HIS A 433 -4.71 8.24 17.06
CA HIS A 433 -5.24 9.23 17.98
C HIS A 433 -5.32 8.59 19.35
N ASP A 434 -4.68 9.21 20.36
CA ASP A 434 -5.07 9.01 21.74
C ASP A 434 -6.56 9.28 21.75
N ALA A 435 -7.32 8.21 21.58
CA ALA A 435 -8.76 8.28 21.51
C ALA A 435 -9.19 8.79 22.85
N GLU A 436 -9.62 10.05 22.90
CA GLU A 436 -10.44 10.49 24.00
C GLU A 436 -11.54 9.44 24.18
N GLU A 437 -11.56 8.83 25.35
CA GLU A 437 -12.44 7.69 25.71
C GLU A 437 -13.95 8.03 25.61
N ASP A 438 -14.34 9.22 25.17
CA ASP A 438 -15.69 9.77 25.30
C ASP A 438 -16.34 10.27 23.99
N ALA A 439 -15.92 9.84 22.81
CA ALA A 439 -16.68 10.14 21.59
C ALA A 439 -17.88 9.17 21.45
N PRO A 440 -19.14 9.64 21.54
CA PRO A 440 -20.29 8.77 21.35
C PRO A 440 -20.41 8.36 19.88
N GLY A 441 -20.13 7.10 19.57
CA GLY A 441 -20.25 6.52 18.23
C GLY A 441 -19.12 5.60 17.81
N LYS A 442 -18.11 5.37 18.65
CA LYS A 442 -17.19 4.26 18.44
C LYS A 442 -17.94 2.97 18.73
N ASP A 443 -18.16 2.19 17.67
CA ASP A 443 -18.37 0.77 17.85
C ASP A 443 -17.16 0.24 18.60
N VAL A 444 -17.36 -0.11 19.85
CA VAL A 444 -16.37 -0.77 20.71
C VAL A 444 -16.20 -2.17 20.12
N PHE A 445 -15.38 -2.29 19.09
CA PHE A 445 -14.83 -3.56 18.72
C PHE A 445 -13.84 -3.94 19.81
N ASP A 446 -14.32 -4.81 20.72
CA ASP A 446 -13.64 -5.46 21.83
C ASP A 446 -12.11 -5.40 21.75
N GLY A 447 -11.48 -4.28 22.17
CA GLY A 447 -10.10 -4.23 22.64
C GLY A 447 -8.98 -4.85 21.80
N LEU A 448 -9.22 -5.20 20.54
CA LEU A 448 -8.23 -5.80 19.65
C LEU A 448 -7.50 -4.67 18.94
N ALA A 449 -6.35 -4.28 19.48
CA ALA A 449 -5.40 -3.45 18.76
C ALA A 449 -4.89 -4.26 17.54
N TYR A 450 -5.01 -3.69 16.35
CA TYR A 450 -4.35 -4.16 15.14
C TYR A 450 -3.52 -3.01 14.57
N ASP A 451 -2.40 -3.36 13.98
CA ASP A 451 -1.48 -2.41 13.36
C ASP A 451 -1.22 -2.85 11.90
N ASP A 452 -1.90 -2.19 10.97
CA ASP A 452 -1.75 -2.48 9.54
C ASP A 452 -0.33 -2.18 9.06
N GLY A 453 0.32 -1.16 9.63
CA GLY A 453 1.73 -0.83 9.36
C GLY A 453 2.68 -1.95 9.76
N GLU A 454 2.53 -2.53 10.96
CA GLU A 454 3.32 -3.70 11.38
C GLU A 454 3.10 -4.89 10.46
N SER A 455 1.85 -5.11 10.02
CA SER A 455 1.52 -6.19 9.08
C SER A 455 2.21 -5.99 7.72
N TRP A 456 2.23 -4.76 7.21
CA TRP A 456 2.95 -4.44 5.97
C TRP A 456 4.47 -4.65 6.11
N GLU A 457 5.07 -4.13 7.19
CA GLU A 457 6.50 -4.34 7.49
C GLU A 457 6.84 -5.83 7.58
N PHE A 458 5.97 -6.66 8.19
CA PHE A 458 6.17 -8.09 8.23
C PHE A 458 6.20 -8.71 6.83
N GLN A 459 5.30 -8.29 5.93
CA GLN A 459 5.28 -8.78 4.55
C GLN A 459 6.51 -8.34 3.74
N THR A 460 6.97 -7.10 3.93
CA THR A 460 8.20 -6.61 3.26
C THR A 460 9.47 -7.28 3.77
N CYS A 461 9.45 -7.79 5.00
CA CYS A 461 10.53 -8.62 5.54
C CYS A 461 10.49 -10.09 5.08
N THR A 462 9.34 -10.59 4.60
CA THR A 462 9.15 -12.03 4.37
C THR A 462 8.81 -12.40 2.94
N ASN A 463 7.82 -11.77 2.33
CA ASN A 463 7.27 -12.20 1.05
C ASN A 463 7.35 -11.13 -0.05
N LEU A 464 7.16 -9.86 0.30
CA LEU A 464 7.09 -8.74 -0.64
C LEU A 464 8.36 -7.90 -0.57
N ILE A 465 9.50 -8.57 -0.67
CA ILE A 465 10.82 -7.98 -0.51
C ILE A 465 11.13 -7.13 -1.74
N PHE A 466 11.49 -5.88 -1.50
CA PHE A 466 12.07 -5.00 -2.51
C PHE A 466 13.08 -4.07 -1.85
N LEU A 467 14.03 -3.57 -2.64
CA LEU A 467 15.00 -2.57 -2.20
C LEU A 467 14.74 -1.27 -2.97
N ALA A 468 14.74 -0.16 -2.25
CA ALA A 468 14.66 1.16 -2.85
C ALA A 468 15.82 2.03 -2.33
N GLY A 469 16.73 2.38 -3.21
CA GLY A 469 17.88 3.22 -2.94
C GLY A 469 17.83 4.51 -3.73
N THR A 470 18.71 5.46 -3.42
CA THR A 470 18.85 6.73 -4.12
C THR A 470 20.17 6.78 -4.86
N GLY A 471 20.15 7.27 -6.10
CA GLY A 471 21.33 7.43 -6.94
C GLY A 471 21.76 8.88 -7.11
N ASN A 472 22.79 9.09 -7.92
CA ASN A 472 23.32 10.42 -8.23
C ASN A 472 22.32 11.37 -8.91
N GLU A 473 21.35 10.81 -9.66
CA GLU A 473 20.32 11.57 -10.37
C GLU A 473 19.17 11.97 -9.43
N SER A 474 19.06 11.29 -8.28
CA SER A 474 18.05 11.59 -7.26
C SER A 474 18.28 12.98 -6.62
N MET A 475 17.20 13.61 -6.20
CA MET A 475 17.23 14.82 -5.39
C MET A 475 17.68 14.58 -3.94
N PHE A 476 17.74 13.33 -3.52
CA PHE A 476 18.19 12.93 -2.19
C PHE A 476 19.69 12.55 -2.18
N PRO A 477 20.35 12.55 -1.03
CA PRO A 477 21.69 11.98 -0.88
C PRO A 477 21.75 10.53 -1.37
N GLU A 478 22.89 10.11 -1.90
CA GLU A 478 23.07 8.75 -2.41
C GLU A 478 23.00 7.73 -1.25
N HIS A 479 22.12 6.75 -1.39
CA HIS A 479 22.00 5.61 -0.48
C HIS A 479 21.84 4.31 -1.26
N VAL A 480 22.72 3.36 -1.01
CA VAL A 480 22.70 2.03 -1.64
C VAL A 480 21.99 1.07 -0.69
N ALA A 481 20.71 0.87 -0.90
CA ALA A 481 19.93 -0.11 -0.14
C ALA A 481 20.49 -1.52 -0.28
N SER A 482 20.57 -2.28 0.79
CA SER A 482 21.13 -3.62 0.81
C SER A 482 20.25 -4.62 1.59
N TYR A 483 20.32 -5.91 1.19
CA TYR A 483 19.63 -6.97 1.94
C TYR A 483 20.15 -7.17 3.36
N ASN A 484 21.40 -6.78 3.64
CA ASN A 484 21.95 -6.87 5.00
C ASN A 484 21.32 -5.82 5.93
N GLU A 485 21.09 -4.61 5.43
CA GLU A 485 20.35 -3.59 6.16
C GLU A 485 18.93 -4.05 6.40
N LEU A 486 18.19 -4.41 5.36
CA LEU A 486 16.83 -4.94 5.49
C LEU A 486 16.75 -6.10 6.49
N ALA A 487 17.69 -7.05 6.44
CA ALA A 487 17.73 -8.16 7.39
C ALA A 487 17.97 -7.70 8.83
N GLY A 488 18.78 -6.66 9.02
CA GLY A 488 19.02 -6.03 10.31
C GLY A 488 17.74 -5.43 10.89
N ASP A 489 17.05 -4.62 10.08
CA ASP A 489 15.81 -3.94 10.45
C ASP A 489 14.69 -4.94 10.76
N CYS A 490 14.56 -5.98 9.92
CA CYS A 490 13.59 -7.06 10.15
C CYS A 490 13.84 -7.82 11.45
N VAL A 491 15.10 -8.11 11.78
CA VAL A 491 15.46 -8.76 13.05
C VAL A 491 15.27 -7.83 14.24
N GLU A 492 15.56 -6.54 14.10
CA GLU A 492 15.32 -5.56 15.15
C GLU A 492 13.83 -5.45 15.47
N ARG A 493 12.98 -5.40 14.43
CA ARG A 493 11.54 -5.24 14.57
C ARG A 493 10.83 -6.51 15.07
N PHE A 494 11.12 -7.65 14.48
CA PHE A 494 10.38 -8.91 14.70
C PHE A 494 11.18 -9.96 15.49
N GLY A 495 12.42 -9.68 15.81
CA GLY A 495 13.32 -10.63 16.45
C GLY A 495 13.93 -11.67 15.48
N PRO A 496 14.88 -12.48 15.96
CA PRO A 496 15.64 -13.39 15.11
C PRO A 496 14.80 -14.53 14.51
N GLY A 497 13.57 -14.73 14.98
CA GLY A 497 12.63 -15.73 14.44
C GLY A 497 12.13 -15.41 13.03
N ILE A 498 12.23 -14.14 12.58
CA ILE A 498 11.81 -13.72 11.23
C ILE A 498 12.66 -14.38 10.13
N GLY A 499 13.91 -14.74 10.43
CA GLY A 499 14.85 -15.29 9.47
C GLY A 499 15.47 -14.25 8.54
N ALA A 500 16.26 -14.73 7.58
CA ALA A 500 16.83 -13.86 6.55
C ALA A 500 15.84 -13.64 5.40
N PRO A 501 15.75 -12.42 4.84
CA PRO A 501 14.95 -12.15 3.65
C PRO A 501 15.34 -13.06 2.47
N ARG A 502 14.34 -13.54 1.72
CA ARG A 502 14.51 -14.40 0.53
C ARG A 502 13.90 -13.72 -0.70
N PRO A 503 14.59 -12.73 -1.27
CA PRO A 503 14.02 -11.78 -2.23
C PRO A 503 13.55 -12.41 -3.55
N THR A 504 14.12 -13.53 -3.96
CA THR A 504 13.79 -14.20 -5.24
C THR A 504 12.77 -15.33 -5.09
N GLU A 505 12.49 -15.78 -3.85
CA GLU A 505 11.70 -16.99 -3.60
C GLU A 505 10.31 -16.93 -4.23
N LEU A 506 9.62 -15.80 -4.10
CA LEU A 506 8.26 -15.65 -4.63
C LEU A 506 8.23 -15.78 -6.15
N ASN A 507 9.20 -15.17 -6.85
CA ASN A 507 9.32 -15.27 -8.31
C ASN A 507 9.80 -16.66 -8.75
N GLU A 508 10.70 -17.31 -8.02
CA GLU A 508 11.12 -18.68 -8.28
C GLU A 508 9.96 -19.68 -8.19
N LEU A 509 9.01 -19.43 -7.27
CA LEU A 509 7.83 -20.26 -7.10
C LEU A 509 6.73 -20.00 -8.14
N TRP A 510 6.53 -18.75 -8.53
CA TRP A 510 5.35 -18.35 -9.31
C TRP A 510 5.68 -17.96 -10.76
N HIS A 511 6.93 -17.70 -11.08
CA HIS A 511 7.41 -17.41 -12.44
C HIS A 511 6.72 -16.20 -13.10
N PHE A 512 6.52 -15.12 -12.34
CA PHE A 512 5.84 -13.93 -12.84
C PHE A 512 6.77 -12.87 -13.46
N ALA A 513 8.07 -13.09 -13.45
CA ALA A 513 9.07 -12.22 -14.09
C ALA A 513 10.31 -13.01 -14.51
N PRO A 514 11.10 -12.52 -15.49
CA PRO A 514 10.79 -11.37 -16.36
C PRO A 514 9.64 -11.63 -17.34
N GLY A 515 9.23 -10.62 -18.12
CA GLY A 515 8.09 -10.70 -19.03
C GLY A 515 8.01 -11.95 -19.92
N PRO A 516 9.12 -12.39 -20.59
CA PRO A 516 9.12 -13.63 -21.36
C PRO A 516 8.79 -14.87 -20.51
N THR A 517 9.23 -14.92 -19.25
CA THR A 517 8.90 -16.01 -18.31
C THR A 517 7.40 -15.98 -18.01
N PHE A 518 6.85 -14.81 -17.68
CA PHE A 518 5.43 -14.64 -17.42
C PHE A 518 4.56 -15.11 -18.61
N VAL A 519 4.91 -14.69 -19.82
CA VAL A 519 4.21 -15.14 -21.05
C VAL A 519 4.33 -16.66 -21.24
N SER A 520 5.48 -17.26 -20.95
CA SER A 520 5.74 -18.69 -21.14
C SER A 520 4.88 -19.60 -20.22
N THR A 521 4.30 -19.05 -19.15
CA THR A 521 3.35 -19.77 -18.30
C THR A 521 2.02 -20.09 -19.01
N GLY A 522 1.74 -19.42 -20.14
CA GLY A 522 0.48 -19.51 -20.85
C GLY A 522 -0.63 -18.65 -20.26
N VAL A 523 -0.31 -17.77 -19.31
CA VAL A 523 -1.26 -16.79 -18.76
C VAL A 523 -1.78 -15.86 -19.87
N SER A 524 -3.02 -15.43 -19.74
CA SER A 524 -3.70 -14.56 -20.72
C SER A 524 -4.74 -13.69 -20.01
N ARG A 525 -5.21 -12.64 -20.66
CA ARG A 525 -6.22 -11.71 -20.14
C ARG A 525 -5.80 -11.07 -18.82
N VAL A 526 -4.59 -10.48 -18.84
CA VAL A 526 -4.06 -9.61 -17.78
C VAL A 526 -3.92 -8.21 -18.34
N LEU A 527 -4.52 -7.24 -17.68
CA LEU A 527 -4.40 -5.83 -18.01
C LEU A 527 -3.63 -5.11 -16.90
N PHE A 528 -2.48 -4.56 -17.23
CA PHE A 528 -1.72 -3.67 -16.39
C PHE A 528 -2.09 -2.22 -16.70
N THR A 529 -2.23 -1.39 -15.66
CA THR A 529 -2.39 0.05 -15.82
C THR A 529 -1.40 0.78 -14.91
N ASN A 530 -0.79 1.84 -15.40
CA ASN A 530 0.31 2.51 -14.73
C ASN A 530 0.16 4.03 -14.80
N GLY A 531 0.22 4.69 -13.66
CA GLY A 531 0.43 6.13 -13.59
C GLY A 531 1.93 6.42 -13.74
N MET A 532 2.32 7.25 -14.71
CA MET A 532 3.75 7.51 -14.96
C MET A 532 4.36 8.55 -14.02
N GLN A 533 3.57 9.06 -13.08
CA GLN A 533 4.04 9.85 -11.94
C GLN A 533 4.19 8.99 -10.67
N ASP A 534 3.78 7.75 -10.71
CA ASP A 534 3.81 6.78 -9.63
C ASP A 534 5.16 6.06 -9.59
N MET A 535 5.88 6.14 -8.46
CA MET A 535 7.16 5.46 -8.29
C MET A 535 7.05 3.95 -8.44
N TRP A 536 5.90 3.35 -8.17
CA TRP A 536 5.67 1.92 -8.34
C TRP A 536 5.61 1.50 -9.81
N SER A 537 5.41 2.46 -10.75
CA SER A 537 5.44 2.18 -12.18
C SER A 537 6.78 1.60 -12.65
N GLY A 538 7.90 1.95 -11.98
CA GLY A 538 9.20 1.36 -12.23
C GLY A 538 9.27 -0.16 -11.97
N GLY A 539 8.31 -0.70 -11.21
CA GLY A 539 8.19 -2.14 -10.91
C GLY A 539 7.11 -2.86 -11.71
N SER A 540 6.44 -2.19 -12.63
CA SER A 540 5.32 -2.76 -13.39
C SER A 540 5.72 -3.10 -14.84
N TYR A 541 4.84 -3.83 -15.53
CA TYR A 541 4.96 -4.00 -16.98
C TYR A 541 4.37 -2.79 -17.69
N LEU A 542 5.23 -2.07 -18.43
CA LEU A 542 4.87 -0.84 -19.14
C LEU A 542 4.60 -1.06 -20.65
N GLU A 543 4.84 -2.27 -21.14
CA GLU A 543 4.63 -2.65 -22.55
C GLU A 543 3.71 -3.88 -22.63
N ASP A 544 2.98 -3.99 -23.74
CA ASP A 544 2.21 -5.19 -24.03
C ASP A 544 3.18 -6.39 -24.14
N LEU A 545 2.94 -7.43 -23.36
CA LEU A 545 3.75 -8.65 -23.42
C LEU A 545 3.19 -9.64 -24.46
N SER A 546 1.91 -9.54 -24.78
CA SER A 546 1.24 -10.36 -25.80
C SER A 546 -0.10 -9.71 -26.20
N ASP A 547 -0.81 -10.30 -27.16
CA ASP A 547 -2.15 -9.86 -27.59
C ASP A 547 -3.21 -9.89 -26.45
N SER A 548 -2.90 -10.51 -25.32
CA SER A 548 -3.81 -10.66 -24.18
C SER A 548 -3.18 -10.36 -22.83
N ILE A 549 -1.94 -9.87 -22.81
CA ILE A 549 -1.27 -9.29 -21.63
C ILE A 549 -0.91 -7.87 -22.05
N LEU A 550 -1.76 -6.94 -21.64
CA LEU A 550 -1.78 -5.57 -22.15
C LEU A 550 -1.36 -4.59 -21.07
N SER A 551 -0.82 -3.44 -21.49
CA SER A 551 -0.43 -2.35 -20.62
C SER A 551 -1.02 -1.01 -21.08
N ILE A 552 -1.52 -0.21 -20.16
CA ILE A 552 -1.99 1.16 -20.38
C ILE A 552 -1.22 2.09 -19.45
N ASN A 553 -0.49 3.05 -20.04
CA ASN A 553 0.30 4.02 -19.28
C ASN A 553 -0.31 5.41 -19.37
N MET A 554 -0.59 6.01 -18.24
CA MET A 554 -1.20 7.32 -18.10
C MET A 554 -0.13 8.33 -17.64
N ILE A 555 0.24 9.25 -18.52
CA ILE A 555 1.39 10.15 -18.32
C ILE A 555 1.17 11.13 -17.16
N ASN A 556 -0.09 11.53 -16.92
CA ASN A 556 -0.44 12.50 -15.89
C ASN A 556 -0.98 11.86 -14.61
N ALA A 557 -1.09 10.54 -14.55
CA ALA A 557 -1.61 9.81 -13.42
C ALA A 557 -0.51 9.44 -12.40
N ALA A 558 -0.92 9.35 -11.14
CA ALA A 558 -0.15 8.82 -10.02
C ALA A 558 -0.62 7.42 -9.65
N HIS A 559 -0.38 7.02 -8.41
CA HIS A 559 -0.69 5.69 -7.89
C HIS A 559 -2.18 5.37 -8.04
N HIS A 560 -2.50 4.34 -8.81
CA HIS A 560 -3.85 3.83 -9.16
C HIS A 560 -4.94 4.90 -9.41
N SER A 561 -4.59 6.02 -10.02
CA SER A 561 -5.52 7.11 -10.32
C SER A 561 -6.70 6.70 -11.22
N ASP A 562 -6.54 5.64 -11.97
CA ASP A 562 -7.58 5.04 -12.81
C ASP A 562 -8.73 4.37 -12.02
N LEU A 563 -8.54 4.11 -10.72
CA LEU A 563 -9.52 3.44 -9.86
C LEU A 563 -10.27 4.40 -8.91
N THR A 564 -9.74 5.60 -8.66
CA THR A 564 -10.12 6.43 -7.52
C THR A 564 -11.35 7.31 -7.72
N HIS A 565 -11.75 7.64 -8.95
CA HIS A 565 -12.88 8.54 -9.21
C HIS A 565 -13.91 7.91 -10.13
N THR A 566 -15.20 8.20 -9.87
CA THR A 566 -16.29 7.84 -10.77
C THR A 566 -16.75 9.04 -11.59
N SER A 567 -17.29 8.77 -12.75
CA SER A 567 -18.03 9.73 -13.55
C SER A 567 -19.29 10.28 -12.84
N LEU A 568 -19.70 9.69 -11.72
CA LEU A 568 -20.93 10.05 -10.99
C LEU A 568 -20.68 11.00 -9.80
N GLU A 569 -19.55 10.89 -9.12
CA GLU A 569 -19.24 11.67 -7.91
C GLU A 569 -18.32 12.86 -8.16
N TYR A 570 -17.41 12.71 -9.08
CA TYR A 570 -16.56 13.79 -9.56
C TYR A 570 -16.98 14.11 -10.99
N ASN A 571 -17.33 15.36 -11.24
CA ASN A 571 -17.47 15.85 -12.60
C ASN A 571 -16.23 15.39 -13.38
N GLU A 572 -16.44 14.86 -14.58
CA GLU A 572 -15.38 14.53 -15.54
C GLU A 572 -14.33 15.65 -15.73
N GLU A 573 -14.56 16.82 -15.13
CA GLU A 573 -13.66 17.96 -15.10
C GLU A 573 -12.32 17.71 -14.42
N HIS A 574 -12.23 16.78 -13.48
CA HIS A 574 -10.98 16.59 -12.69
C HIS A 574 -10.03 15.55 -13.27
N ASP A 575 -10.54 14.53 -13.97
CA ASP A 575 -9.66 13.58 -14.63
C ASP A 575 -8.97 14.22 -15.85
N THR A 576 -7.68 13.94 -16.00
CA THR A 576 -6.93 14.31 -17.21
C THR A 576 -7.41 13.49 -18.41
N ASP A 577 -7.17 14.01 -19.61
CA ASP A 577 -7.66 13.36 -20.85
C ASP A 577 -7.10 11.93 -20.99
N ASP A 578 -5.84 11.71 -20.63
CA ASP A 578 -5.21 10.39 -20.70
C ASP A 578 -5.81 9.39 -19.69
N VAL A 579 -6.24 9.85 -18.50
CA VAL A 579 -6.95 8.99 -17.53
C VAL A 579 -8.36 8.66 -18.03
N LYS A 580 -9.08 9.64 -18.62
CA LYS A 580 -10.40 9.40 -19.24
C LYS A 580 -10.32 8.39 -20.38
N GLU A 581 -9.34 8.57 -21.27
CA GLU A 581 -9.09 7.63 -22.37
C GLU A 581 -8.72 6.23 -21.86
N ALA A 582 -7.89 6.16 -20.80
CA ALA A 582 -7.53 4.91 -20.15
C ALA A 582 -8.74 4.19 -19.58
N LYS A 583 -9.61 4.87 -18.82
CA LYS A 583 -10.84 4.28 -18.25
C LYS A 583 -11.76 3.70 -19.32
N GLU A 584 -11.97 4.40 -20.44
CA GLU A 584 -12.74 3.85 -21.56
C GLU A 584 -12.05 2.64 -22.17
N ARG A 585 -10.74 2.69 -22.38
CA ARG A 585 -9.98 1.59 -22.96
C ARG A 585 -9.98 0.35 -22.05
N ILE A 586 -9.84 0.53 -20.73
CA ILE A 586 -9.98 -0.54 -19.71
C ILE A 586 -11.34 -1.23 -19.86
N ALA A 587 -12.41 -0.43 -19.89
CA ALA A 587 -13.76 -0.97 -20.02
C ALA A 587 -14.01 -1.69 -21.35
N GLU A 588 -13.41 -1.24 -22.46
CA GLU A 588 -13.49 -1.93 -23.77
C GLU A 588 -12.77 -3.28 -23.72
N ILE A 589 -11.56 -3.33 -23.17
CA ILE A 589 -10.74 -4.55 -23.06
C ILE A 589 -11.47 -5.58 -22.19
N LEU A 590 -11.85 -5.21 -20.97
CA LEU A 590 -12.56 -6.10 -20.05
C LEU A 590 -13.89 -6.57 -20.63
N GLY A 591 -14.65 -5.65 -21.25
CA GLY A 591 -15.91 -5.99 -21.92
C GLY A 591 -15.75 -6.94 -23.10
N THR A 592 -14.63 -6.87 -23.82
CA THR A 592 -14.28 -7.81 -24.90
C THR A 592 -13.97 -9.18 -24.32
N TRP A 593 -13.10 -9.26 -23.32
CA TRP A 593 -12.75 -10.52 -22.66
C TRP A 593 -13.93 -11.20 -21.98
N ILE A 594 -14.85 -10.44 -21.35
CA ILE A 594 -16.09 -10.98 -20.79
C ILE A 594 -16.95 -11.65 -21.90
N LYS A 595 -17.03 -11.03 -23.08
CA LYS A 595 -17.76 -11.61 -24.21
C LYS A 595 -17.09 -12.87 -24.77
N GLU A 596 -15.77 -12.89 -24.86
CA GLU A 596 -14.97 -14.03 -25.28
C GLU A 596 -15.18 -15.23 -24.35
N VAL A 597 -15.05 -15.04 -23.04
CA VAL A 597 -15.31 -16.09 -22.04
C VAL A 597 -16.73 -16.67 -22.20
N LYS A 598 -17.73 -15.80 -22.42
CA LYS A 598 -19.11 -16.24 -22.70
C LYS A 598 -19.30 -16.95 -24.05
N LEU A 599 -18.44 -16.70 -25.03
CA LEU A 599 -18.49 -17.41 -26.34
C LEU A 599 -17.78 -18.75 -26.24
N GLU A 600 -16.65 -18.83 -25.54
CA GLU A 600 -15.93 -20.08 -25.25
C GLU A 600 -16.85 -21.09 -24.55
N SER A 601 -17.76 -20.60 -23.71
CA SER A 601 -18.77 -21.44 -23.03
C SER A 601 -19.83 -22.05 -23.94
N ARG A 602 -19.95 -21.61 -25.19
CA ARG A 602 -21.01 -22.05 -26.13
C ARG A 602 -20.52 -23.01 -27.24
N VAL A 603 -19.21 -23.26 -27.27
CA VAL A 603 -18.55 -24.17 -28.21
C VAL A 603 -18.21 -25.49 -27.52
#